data_135f88951c2ddf2ae8a8b0f651d92db6
#
_entry.id   135f88951c2ddf2ae8a8b0f651d92db6
#
_cell.length_a   1.000
_cell.length_b   1.000
_cell.length_c   1.000
_cell.angle_alpha   90.00
_cell.angle_beta   90.00
_cell.angle_gamma   90.00
#
_symmetry.space_group_name_H-M   'P 1'
#
loop_
_entity.id
_entity.type
_entity.pdbx_description
1 polymer ?
#
loop_
_entity_poly.entity_id
_entity_poly.type
_entity_poly.pdbx_seq_one_letter_code
_entity_poly.pdbx_strand_id
1 'polypeptide(L)'
;MTYDDMSAMALIAAAGLAIVLTHTQPTGVRRTDLQRHDLSAPGREVIQARVELGPGVASGRHWHPGEEIIYVVEGALEYEVQGRAPVTLRAGEVLFIPARTVHAARNVGQGNGAELATYVVEKGKPLVVPVR
;
A
#
# COMPACT_ATOMS: atom_id res chain seq x y z
N MET A 1 -62.45 -29.73 -2.47
CA MET A 1 -62.07 -28.35 -2.79
C MET A 1 -60.84 -28.04 -1.95
N THR A 2 -59.71 -28.09 -2.56
CA THR A 2 -58.40 -27.90 -1.94
C THR A 2 -57.94 -26.47 -2.23
N TYR A 3 -57.69 -25.68 -1.24
CA TYR A 3 -56.98 -24.41 -1.38
C TYR A 3 -55.52 -24.65 -1.02
N ASP A 4 -54.67 -24.53 -2.05
CA ASP A 4 -53.21 -24.48 -1.89
C ASP A 4 -52.79 -23.14 -1.31
N ASP A 5 -52.23 -23.20 -0.13
CA ASP A 5 -51.60 -22.04 0.54
C ASP A 5 -50.14 -21.97 0.10
N MET A 6 -49.87 -21.18 -0.89
CA MET A 6 -48.49 -20.88 -1.31
C MET A 6 -47.90 -19.77 -0.43
N SER A 7 -47.22 -20.17 0.64
CA SER A 7 -46.41 -19.27 1.43
C SER A 7 -45.18 -18.83 0.64
N ALA A 8 -45.21 -17.61 0.12
CA ALA A 8 -44.06 -16.95 -0.48
C ALA A 8 -43.06 -16.57 0.62
N MET A 9 -41.99 -17.33 0.74
CA MET A 9 -40.82 -16.89 1.55
C MET A 9 -40.09 -15.77 0.81
N ALA A 10 -40.21 -14.55 1.31
CA ALA A 10 -39.43 -13.43 0.87
C ALA A 10 -37.99 -13.58 1.40
N LEU A 11 -37.04 -13.88 0.50
CA LEU A 11 -35.61 -13.78 0.78
C LEU A 11 -35.25 -12.30 0.87
N ILE A 12 -34.97 -11.82 2.07
CA ILE A 12 -34.35 -10.52 2.27
C ILE A 12 -32.85 -10.70 2.03
N ALA A 13 -32.39 -10.32 0.85
CA ALA A 13 -30.98 -10.19 0.56
C ALA A 13 -30.45 -8.95 1.29
N ALA A 14 -29.72 -9.15 2.38
CA ALA A 14 -28.97 -8.10 3.03
C ALA A 14 -27.78 -7.73 2.13
N ALA A 15 -27.91 -6.67 1.35
CA ALA A 15 -26.80 -6.07 0.63
C ALA A 15 -25.86 -5.42 1.64
N GLY A 16 -24.79 -6.12 2.00
CA GLY A 16 -23.72 -5.56 2.79
C GLY A 16 -23.04 -4.43 2.02
N LEU A 17 -23.19 -3.19 2.48
CA LEU A 17 -22.48 -2.03 1.95
C LEU A 17 -21.00 -2.17 2.33
N ALA A 18 -20.17 -2.66 1.40
CA ALA A 18 -18.74 -2.64 1.59
C ALA A 18 -18.26 -1.18 1.50
N ILE A 19 -17.90 -0.60 2.65
CA ILE A 19 -17.26 0.71 2.68
C ILE A 19 -15.84 0.52 2.15
N VAL A 20 -15.64 0.84 0.88
CA VAL A 20 -14.31 0.94 0.29
C VAL A 20 -13.70 2.25 0.80
N LEU A 21 -12.81 2.15 1.78
CA LEU A 21 -11.99 3.27 2.21
C LEU A 21 -10.99 3.57 1.09
N THR A 22 -11.36 4.49 0.19
CA THR A 22 -10.43 4.98 -0.82
C THR A 22 -9.41 5.89 -0.15
N HIS A 23 -8.18 5.41 0.02
CA HIS A 23 -7.08 6.26 0.39
C HIS A 23 -6.71 7.11 -0.84
N THR A 24 -6.92 8.43 -0.75
CA THR A 24 -6.48 9.35 -1.79
C THR A 24 -4.96 9.42 -1.76
N GLN A 25 -4.30 8.94 -2.83
CA GLN A 25 -2.86 9.09 -3.00
C GLN A 25 -2.52 10.56 -3.28
N PRO A 26 -1.36 11.06 -2.81
CA PRO A 26 -0.88 12.38 -3.20
C PRO A 26 -0.82 12.51 -4.72
N THR A 27 -1.11 13.71 -5.23
CA THR A 27 -1.00 14.01 -6.66
C THR A 27 0.42 13.73 -7.17
N GLY A 28 0.53 13.01 -8.28
CA GLY A 28 1.81 12.63 -8.88
C GLY A 28 2.43 11.34 -8.33
N VAL A 29 1.79 10.68 -7.38
CA VAL A 29 2.12 9.32 -6.94
C VAL A 29 1.21 8.34 -7.67
N ARG A 30 1.79 7.37 -8.35
CA ARG A 30 1.07 6.27 -9.00
C ARG A 30 1.50 4.95 -8.42
N ARG A 31 0.54 4.19 -7.95
CA ARG A 31 0.72 2.84 -7.43
C ARG A 31 0.13 1.83 -8.39
N THR A 32 0.91 0.83 -8.76
CA THR A 32 0.48 -0.32 -9.54
C THR A 32 0.65 -1.58 -8.69
N ASP A 33 -0.45 -2.21 -8.32
CA ASP A 33 -0.41 -3.48 -7.59
C ASP A 33 0.03 -4.60 -8.53
N LEU A 34 1.01 -5.40 -8.09
CA LEU A 34 1.61 -6.45 -8.89
C LEU A 34 1.15 -7.84 -8.46
N GLN A 35 1.23 -8.15 -7.17
CA GLN A 35 0.79 -9.41 -6.60
C GLN A 35 0.52 -9.29 -5.11
N ARG A 36 -0.29 -10.22 -4.60
CA ARG A 36 -0.65 -10.30 -3.19
C ARG A 36 -0.92 -11.75 -2.82
N HIS A 37 -0.32 -12.24 -1.75
CA HIS A 37 -0.45 -13.62 -1.30
C HIS A 37 -0.45 -13.71 0.23
N ASP A 38 -1.24 -14.64 0.75
CA ASP A 38 -1.10 -15.05 2.14
C ASP A 38 0.25 -15.72 2.35
N LEU A 39 0.89 -15.44 3.49
CA LEU A 39 2.10 -16.11 3.90
C LEU A 39 1.79 -17.36 4.74
N SER A 40 2.74 -18.26 4.86
CA SER A 40 2.65 -19.40 5.78
C SER A 40 2.61 -18.97 7.25
N ALA A 41 3.14 -17.78 7.58
CA ALA A 41 2.98 -17.16 8.89
C ALA A 41 1.52 -16.73 9.09
N PRO A 42 0.79 -17.21 10.11
CA PRO A 42 -0.61 -16.86 10.31
C PRO A 42 -0.84 -15.35 10.43
N GLY A 43 -1.90 -14.85 9.79
CA GLY A 43 -2.29 -13.44 9.84
C GLY A 43 -1.38 -12.47 9.08
N ARG A 44 -0.45 -12.99 8.29
CA ARG A 44 0.49 -12.20 7.46
C ARG A 44 0.25 -12.42 5.98
N GLU A 45 0.49 -11.38 5.22
CA GLU A 45 0.47 -11.41 3.75
C GLU A 45 1.65 -10.63 3.17
N VAL A 46 2.02 -10.97 1.96
CA VAL A 46 2.92 -10.18 1.14
C VAL A 46 2.13 -9.42 0.10
N ILE A 47 2.43 -8.14 -0.05
CA ILE A 47 1.89 -7.27 -1.10
C ILE A 47 3.08 -6.69 -1.85
N GLN A 48 3.05 -6.75 -3.16
CA GLN A 48 4.08 -6.15 -3.98
C GLN A 48 3.47 -5.14 -4.93
N ALA A 49 4.06 -3.95 -4.99
CA ALA A 49 3.61 -2.86 -5.82
C ALA A 49 4.79 -2.12 -6.46
N ARG A 50 4.57 -1.59 -7.64
CA ARG A 50 5.41 -0.55 -8.22
C ARG A 50 4.84 0.81 -7.83
N VAL A 51 5.65 1.64 -7.20
CA VAL A 51 5.27 3.00 -6.78
C VAL A 51 6.11 3.99 -7.55
N GLU A 52 5.46 4.91 -8.25
CA GLU A 52 6.10 5.90 -9.09
C GLU A 52 5.81 7.31 -8.57
N LEU A 53 6.84 8.13 -8.54
CA LEU A 53 6.77 9.53 -8.15
C LEU A 53 7.28 10.39 -9.31
N GLY A 54 6.46 11.31 -9.79
CA GLY A 54 6.90 12.31 -10.75
C GLY A 54 7.99 13.24 -10.19
N PRO A 55 8.69 14.03 -11.02
CA PRO A 55 9.74 14.93 -10.55
C PRO A 55 9.26 15.86 -9.44
N GLY A 56 9.99 15.94 -8.34
CA GLY A 56 9.68 16.76 -7.18
C GLY A 56 8.52 16.27 -6.31
N VAL A 57 7.87 15.19 -6.68
CA VAL A 57 6.73 14.63 -5.93
C VAL A 57 7.21 13.89 -4.69
N ALA A 58 6.48 14.06 -3.58
CA ALA A 58 6.68 13.36 -2.31
C ALA A 58 5.47 12.49 -1.97
N SER A 59 5.72 11.35 -1.35
CA SER A 59 4.67 10.42 -0.90
C SER A 59 3.86 10.93 0.30
N GLY A 60 4.39 11.92 1.04
CA GLY A 60 3.90 12.25 2.37
C GLY A 60 4.40 11.25 3.44
N ARG A 61 4.36 11.67 4.70
CA ARG A 61 4.77 10.84 5.84
C ARG A 61 3.69 9.81 6.14
N HIS A 62 4.09 8.57 6.30
CA HIS A 62 3.19 7.44 6.57
C HIS A 62 3.95 6.27 7.18
N TRP A 63 3.21 5.23 7.58
CA TRP A 63 3.76 3.96 8.03
C TRP A 63 2.90 2.80 7.51
N HIS A 64 3.41 1.59 7.63
CA HIS A 64 2.73 0.35 7.22
C HIS A 64 2.58 -0.61 8.40
N PRO A 65 1.55 -1.49 8.40
CA PRO A 65 1.35 -2.49 9.47
C PRO A 65 2.27 -3.71 9.32
N GLY A 66 3.50 -3.49 8.96
CA GLY A 66 4.55 -4.48 8.76
C GLY A 66 5.77 -3.86 8.09
N GLU A 67 6.68 -4.69 7.65
CA GLU A 67 7.93 -4.29 7.02
C GLU A 67 7.73 -3.91 5.56
N GLU A 68 8.55 -3.00 5.07
CA GLU A 68 8.66 -2.65 3.66
C GLU A 68 10.09 -2.91 3.17
N ILE A 69 10.18 -3.65 2.08
CA ILE A 69 11.44 -3.98 1.40
C ILE A 69 11.43 -3.27 0.06
N ILE A 70 12.35 -2.34 -0.12
CA ILE A 70 12.40 -1.46 -1.30
C ILE A 70 13.56 -1.83 -2.19
N TYR A 71 13.29 -1.89 -3.49
CA TYR A 71 14.27 -1.90 -4.56
C TYR A 71 13.97 -0.73 -5.50
N VAL A 72 14.88 0.24 -5.62
CA VAL A 72 14.70 1.35 -6.55
C VAL A 72 14.95 0.86 -7.96
N VAL A 73 13.98 1.05 -8.84
CA VAL A 73 14.03 0.55 -10.22
C VAL A 73 14.30 1.63 -11.25
N GLU A 74 14.04 2.91 -10.89
CA GLU A 74 14.19 4.04 -11.81
C GLU A 74 14.45 5.33 -11.05
N GLY A 75 15.34 6.17 -11.55
CA GLY A 75 15.57 7.53 -11.06
C GLY A 75 16.34 7.61 -9.76
N ALA A 76 16.04 8.65 -8.98
CA ALA A 76 16.66 8.93 -7.68
C ALA A 76 15.59 9.33 -6.67
N LEU A 77 15.47 8.56 -5.61
CA LEU A 77 14.49 8.77 -4.53
C LEU A 77 15.22 9.04 -3.22
N GLU A 78 14.85 10.13 -2.55
CA GLU A 78 15.29 10.43 -1.20
C GLU A 78 14.30 9.83 -0.20
N TYR A 79 14.80 9.09 0.77
CA TYR A 79 14.00 8.52 1.84
C TYR A 79 14.33 9.17 3.16
N GLU A 80 13.29 9.64 3.84
CA GLU A 80 13.33 10.03 5.23
C GLU A 80 12.71 8.92 6.06
N VAL A 81 13.51 8.30 6.92
CA VAL A 81 13.06 7.24 7.82
C VAL A 81 13.29 7.73 9.25
N GLN A 82 12.25 7.69 10.06
CA GLN A 82 12.30 8.12 11.45
C GLN A 82 13.47 7.48 12.20
N GLY A 83 14.27 8.28 12.86
CA GLY A 83 15.46 7.85 13.61
C GLY A 83 16.71 7.65 12.77
N ARG A 84 16.68 7.99 11.47
CA ARG A 84 17.85 7.90 10.56
C ARG A 84 18.07 9.21 9.80
N ALA A 85 19.29 9.43 9.35
CA ALA A 85 19.58 10.50 8.41
C ALA A 85 18.92 10.20 7.05
N PRO A 86 18.45 11.21 6.30
CA PRO A 86 17.95 11.01 4.95
C PRO A 86 18.98 10.33 4.05
N VAL A 87 18.50 9.48 3.15
CA VAL A 87 19.34 8.78 2.18
C VAL A 87 18.74 8.90 0.78
N THR A 88 19.58 9.17 -0.22
CA THR A 88 19.17 9.16 -1.63
C THR A 88 19.61 7.84 -2.25
N LEU A 89 18.65 7.13 -2.81
CA LEU A 89 18.85 5.86 -3.49
C LEU A 89 18.57 6.00 -4.98
N ARG A 90 19.40 5.34 -5.78
CA ARG A 90 19.28 5.28 -7.24
C ARG A 90 18.89 3.88 -7.68
N ALA A 91 18.53 3.74 -8.95
CA ALA A 91 18.20 2.45 -9.55
C ALA A 91 19.22 1.37 -9.19
N GLY A 92 18.74 0.22 -8.69
CA GLY A 92 19.56 -0.90 -8.22
C GLY A 92 19.88 -0.88 -6.73
N GLU A 93 19.60 0.20 -6.01
CA GLU A 93 19.83 0.30 -4.59
C GLU A 93 18.59 -0.10 -3.78
N VAL A 94 18.80 -0.51 -2.53
CA VAL A 94 17.77 -1.14 -1.69
C VAL A 94 17.66 -0.44 -0.33
N LEU A 95 16.47 -0.57 0.28
CA LEU A 95 16.19 -0.08 1.61
C LEU A 95 15.27 -1.04 2.35
N PHE A 96 15.49 -1.20 3.65
CA PHE A 96 14.60 -1.91 4.54
C PHE A 96 13.98 -0.94 5.55
N ILE A 97 12.66 -0.93 5.64
CA ILE A 97 11.93 -0.12 6.61
C ILE A 97 11.23 -1.06 7.60
N PRO A 98 11.58 -0.97 8.90
CA PRO A 98 10.94 -1.79 9.93
C PRO A 98 9.44 -1.50 10.05
N ALA A 99 8.71 -2.46 10.60
CA ALA A 99 7.27 -2.34 10.81
C ALA A 99 6.92 -1.06 11.59
N ARG A 100 5.84 -0.41 11.18
CA ARG A 100 5.27 0.80 11.81
C ARG A 100 6.23 1.99 11.95
N THR A 101 7.29 2.00 11.16
CA THR A 101 8.25 3.11 11.14
C THR A 101 7.77 4.20 10.19
N VAL A 102 7.60 5.41 10.71
CA VAL A 102 7.21 6.57 9.90
C VAL A 102 8.30 6.91 8.91
N HIS A 103 7.94 7.06 7.65
CA HIS A 103 8.87 7.40 6.57
C HIS A 103 8.16 8.16 5.45
N ALA A 104 8.95 8.72 4.55
CA ALA A 104 8.51 9.37 3.33
C ALA A 104 9.54 9.18 2.22
N ALA A 105 9.08 9.16 0.98
CA ALA A 105 9.92 9.16 -0.20
C ALA A 105 9.66 10.43 -1.02
N ARG A 106 10.71 10.98 -1.64
CA ARG A 106 10.62 12.13 -2.54
C ARG A 106 11.48 11.89 -3.76
N ASN A 107 10.95 12.21 -4.94
CA ASN A 107 11.73 12.19 -6.16
C ASN A 107 12.65 13.42 -6.22
N VAL A 108 13.95 13.21 -6.16
CA VAL A 108 15.00 14.24 -6.24
C VAL A 108 15.72 14.21 -7.58
N GLY A 109 15.35 13.32 -8.49
CA GLY A 109 15.84 13.27 -9.87
C GLY A 109 15.08 14.21 -10.81
N GLN A 110 15.52 14.27 -12.05
CA GLN A 110 14.90 15.11 -13.08
C GLN A 110 13.81 14.38 -13.87
N GLY A 111 13.82 13.06 -13.88
CA GLY A 111 12.84 12.21 -14.53
C GLY A 111 11.93 11.51 -13.53
N ASN A 112 11.22 10.50 -14.00
CA ASN A 112 10.40 9.65 -13.14
C ASN A 112 11.26 8.90 -12.13
N GLY A 113 10.74 8.75 -10.92
CA GLY A 113 11.31 7.90 -9.88
C GLY A 113 10.39 6.73 -9.58
N ALA A 114 10.91 5.53 -9.44
CA ALA A 114 10.11 4.37 -9.17
C ALA A 114 10.82 3.38 -8.25
N GLU A 115 10.04 2.78 -7.37
CA GLU A 115 10.46 1.69 -6.50
C GLU A 115 9.58 0.45 -6.72
N LEU A 116 10.19 -0.71 -6.56
CA LEU A 116 9.49 -1.95 -6.30
C LEU A 116 9.40 -2.09 -4.79
N ALA A 117 8.19 -1.98 -4.25
CA ALA A 117 7.91 -2.10 -2.83
C ALA A 117 7.30 -3.46 -2.53
N THR A 118 7.92 -4.19 -1.60
CA THR A 118 7.42 -5.45 -1.10
C THR A 118 7.08 -5.27 0.38
N TYR A 119 5.80 -5.43 0.71
CA TYR A 119 5.29 -5.30 2.07
C TYR A 119 5.00 -6.67 2.66
N VAL A 120 5.49 -6.90 3.88
CA VAL A 120 5.14 -8.08 4.68
C VAL A 120 4.34 -7.56 5.87
N VAL A 121 3.02 -7.70 5.80
CA VAL A 121 2.09 -6.94 6.66
C VAL A 121 1.02 -7.80 7.30
N GLU A 122 0.39 -7.26 8.33
CA GLU A 122 -0.80 -7.85 8.94
C GLU A 122 -1.98 -7.78 7.98
N LYS A 123 -2.68 -8.90 7.81
CA LYS A 123 -3.93 -8.97 7.03
C LYS A 123 -5.03 -8.15 7.68
N GLY A 124 -5.88 -7.55 6.84
CA GLY A 124 -7.06 -6.82 7.29
C GLY A 124 -6.77 -5.43 7.87
N LYS A 125 -5.53 -4.96 7.80
CA LYS A 125 -5.13 -3.61 8.20
C LYS A 125 -4.96 -2.72 6.96
N PRO A 126 -5.23 -1.40 7.07
CA PRO A 126 -4.88 -0.46 6.01
C PRO A 126 -3.38 -0.53 5.72
N LEU A 127 -2.99 -0.69 4.44
CA LEU A 127 -1.58 -0.80 4.06
C LEU A 127 -0.82 0.50 4.32
N VAL A 128 -1.42 1.63 4.02
CA VAL A 128 -0.82 2.95 4.19
C VAL A 128 -1.58 3.73 5.25
N VAL A 129 -0.87 4.13 6.31
CA VAL A 129 -1.43 4.96 7.38
C VAL A 129 -0.74 6.32 7.36
N PRO A 130 -1.40 7.37 6.86
CA PRO A 130 -0.83 8.72 6.81
C PRO A 130 -0.59 9.28 8.21
N VAL A 131 0.45 10.10 8.33
CA VAL A 131 0.79 10.86 9.54
C VAL A 131 0.72 12.35 9.22
N ARG A 132 0.08 13.11 10.08
CA ARG A 132 -0.03 14.58 9.99
C ARG A 132 1.13 15.28 10.67
#